data_4705795ca5e8dfcdad37eba161a8d2d3
#
_entry.id   4705795ca5e8dfcdad37eba161a8d2d3
#
_cell.length_a   1.000
_cell.length_b   1.000
_cell.length_c   1.000
_cell.angle_alpha   90.00
_cell.angle_beta   90.00
_cell.angle_gamma   90.00
#
_symmetry.space_group_name_H-M   'P 1'
#
loop_
_entity.id
_entity.type
_entity.pdbx_description
1 polymer ?
#
loop_
_entity_poly.entity_id
_entity_poly.type
_entity_poly.pdbx_seq_one_letter_code
_entity_poly.pdbx_strand_id
1 'polypeptide(L)'
;MIVDVIQIGSHVGKGDRVFADVQRGRLQSGILLEPIPALFAELQANYAPFGRGFYCVNAALHPTLKQAELEYVADITGLPEWSCAIGSMVPSVKRKHLDMIKAECGQTPQFVKITVPCVSFEELLRDYDVERVDELHIDAEGMDYEILANFPFDHFQPRKVVFEFDHLQMAERHEAIALLLGHGYRMREDNIDYIAELE
;
A
#
# COMPACT_ATOMS: atom_id res chain seq x y z
N MET A 1 -15.93 -7.93 -11.67
CA MET A 1 -14.74 -8.27 -12.54
C MET A 1 -13.71 -9.08 -11.76
N ILE A 2 -12.77 -9.76 -12.47
CA ILE A 2 -11.60 -10.39 -11.86
C ILE A 2 -10.43 -9.42 -11.96
N VAL A 3 -9.69 -9.22 -10.88
CA VAL A 3 -8.46 -8.43 -10.87
C VAL A 3 -7.28 -9.28 -10.39
N ASP A 4 -6.16 -9.16 -11.08
CA ASP A 4 -4.95 -9.88 -10.69
C ASP A 4 -4.36 -9.30 -9.40
N VAL A 5 -4.46 -7.98 -9.17
CA VAL A 5 -3.91 -7.33 -7.99
C VAL A 5 -4.75 -6.15 -7.49
N ILE A 6 -4.86 -6.02 -6.17
CA ILE A 6 -5.17 -4.76 -5.50
C ILE A 6 -3.92 -4.33 -4.76
N GLN A 7 -3.44 -3.11 -5.02
CA GLN A 7 -2.27 -2.53 -4.35
C GLN A 7 -2.68 -1.25 -3.61
N ILE A 8 -2.42 -1.24 -2.31
CA ILE A 8 -2.65 -0.10 -1.42
C ILE A 8 -1.29 0.55 -1.15
N GLY A 9 -1.16 1.86 -1.41
CA GLY A 9 0.10 2.57 -1.34
C GLY A 9 0.98 2.30 -2.56
N SER A 10 0.45 2.61 -3.75
CA SER A 10 1.15 2.30 -5.01
C SER A 10 2.27 3.30 -5.34
N HIS A 11 2.41 4.39 -4.58
CA HIS A 11 3.39 5.43 -4.84
C HIS A 11 3.35 5.87 -6.31
N VAL A 12 4.49 6.03 -6.97
CA VAL A 12 4.57 6.31 -8.42
C VAL A 12 4.38 5.06 -9.30
N GLY A 13 4.16 3.89 -8.71
CA GLY A 13 3.98 2.63 -9.43
C GLY A 13 5.22 2.20 -10.20
N LYS A 14 6.40 2.37 -9.62
CA LYS A 14 7.68 1.92 -10.19
C LYS A 14 8.62 1.44 -9.09
N GLY A 15 9.47 0.46 -9.45
CA GLY A 15 10.52 -0.02 -8.56
C GLY A 15 10.06 -1.08 -7.57
N ASP A 16 8.76 -1.35 -7.51
CA ASP A 16 8.18 -2.35 -6.64
C ASP A 16 7.95 -3.71 -7.35
N ARG A 17 7.51 -4.68 -6.58
CA ARG A 17 7.22 -6.04 -7.01
C ARG A 17 6.05 -6.10 -7.99
N VAL A 18 4.98 -5.34 -7.73
CA VAL A 18 3.78 -5.30 -8.57
C VAL A 18 4.13 -4.79 -9.96
N PHE A 19 4.83 -3.66 -10.06
CA PHE A 19 5.26 -3.10 -11.33
C PHE A 19 6.17 -4.06 -12.12
N ALA A 20 7.12 -4.72 -11.43
CA ALA A 20 7.98 -5.70 -12.06
C ALA A 20 7.20 -6.89 -12.66
N ASP A 21 6.14 -7.34 -11.99
CA ASP A 21 5.30 -8.44 -12.48
C ASP A 21 4.35 -7.99 -13.59
N VAL A 22 3.87 -6.74 -13.57
CA VAL A 22 3.16 -6.12 -14.70
C VAL A 22 4.05 -6.05 -15.94
N GLN A 23 5.29 -5.57 -15.80
CA GLN A 23 6.24 -5.51 -16.92
C GLN A 23 6.55 -6.89 -17.51
N ARG A 24 6.53 -7.95 -16.70
CA ARG A 24 6.73 -9.34 -17.16
C ARG A 24 5.46 -9.98 -17.72
N GLY A 25 4.34 -9.27 -17.71
CA GLY A 25 3.05 -9.78 -18.17
C GLY A 25 2.42 -10.83 -17.23
N ARG A 26 2.87 -10.90 -15.97
CA ARG A 26 2.31 -11.81 -14.97
C ARG A 26 1.02 -11.27 -14.37
N LEU A 27 0.94 -9.95 -14.22
CA LEU A 27 -0.24 -9.22 -13.80
C LEU A 27 -0.71 -8.37 -14.98
N GLN A 28 -1.98 -8.48 -15.35
CA GLN A 28 -2.57 -7.81 -16.51
C GLN A 28 -3.74 -6.90 -16.15
N SER A 29 -4.19 -6.98 -14.90
CA SER A 29 -5.28 -6.17 -14.37
C SER A 29 -5.06 -5.84 -12.90
N GLY A 30 -5.55 -4.67 -12.46
CA GLY A 30 -5.41 -4.30 -11.06
C GLY A 30 -6.10 -3.00 -10.69
N ILE A 31 -6.23 -2.79 -9.37
CA ILE A 31 -6.68 -1.54 -8.77
C ILE A 31 -5.54 -1.04 -7.88
N LEU A 32 -5.07 0.18 -8.17
CA LEU A 32 -3.87 0.75 -7.58
C LEU A 32 -4.23 2.04 -6.86
N LEU A 33 -4.05 2.08 -5.55
CA LEU A 33 -4.41 3.22 -4.72
C LEU A 33 -3.18 4.03 -4.34
N GLU A 34 -3.23 5.33 -4.56
CA GLU A 34 -2.22 6.29 -4.12
C GLU A 34 -2.91 7.59 -3.67
N PRO A 35 -2.84 7.94 -2.38
CA PRO A 35 -3.55 9.10 -1.86
C PRO A 35 -2.90 10.44 -2.22
N ILE A 36 -1.57 10.52 -2.40
CA ILE A 36 -0.86 11.78 -2.65
C ILE A 36 -1.04 12.20 -4.12
N PRO A 37 -1.68 13.35 -4.42
CA PRO A 37 -2.04 13.70 -5.80
C PRO A 37 -0.86 13.80 -6.77
N ALA A 38 0.31 14.24 -6.31
CA ALA A 38 1.50 14.32 -7.14
C ALA A 38 2.00 12.94 -7.55
N LEU A 39 2.09 12.00 -6.59
CA LEU A 39 2.50 10.62 -6.84
C LEU A 39 1.46 9.86 -7.68
N PHE A 40 0.18 10.11 -7.41
CA PHE A 40 -0.91 9.55 -8.19
C PHE A 40 -0.85 9.95 -9.68
N ALA A 41 -0.52 11.20 -9.98
CA ALA A 41 -0.38 11.64 -11.37
C ALA A 41 0.77 10.88 -12.08
N GLU A 42 1.86 10.61 -11.38
CA GLU A 42 2.97 9.79 -11.89
C GLU A 42 2.57 8.32 -12.03
N LEU A 43 1.85 7.75 -11.05
CA LEU A 43 1.29 6.40 -11.11
C LEU A 43 0.46 6.21 -12.39
N GLN A 44 -0.48 7.13 -12.64
CA GLN A 44 -1.30 7.08 -13.85
C GLN A 44 -0.45 7.10 -15.14
N ALA A 45 0.54 7.99 -15.20
CA ALA A 45 1.44 8.09 -16.35
C ALA A 45 2.25 6.80 -16.56
N ASN A 46 2.72 6.17 -15.49
CA ASN A 46 3.53 4.97 -15.53
C ASN A 46 2.74 3.72 -15.92
N TYR A 47 1.45 3.66 -15.56
CA TYR A 47 0.58 2.54 -15.90
C TYR A 47 -0.19 2.71 -17.23
N ALA A 48 -0.26 3.93 -17.78
CA ALA A 48 -0.91 4.20 -19.08
C ALA A 48 -0.45 3.27 -20.22
N PRO A 49 0.83 2.89 -20.36
CA PRO A 49 1.29 1.98 -21.41
C PRO A 49 0.72 0.56 -21.32
N PHE A 50 0.27 0.12 -20.14
CA PHE A 50 -0.27 -1.24 -19.93
C PHE A 50 -1.76 -1.36 -20.29
N GLY A 51 -2.40 -0.26 -20.70
CA GLY A 51 -3.77 -0.27 -21.22
C GLY A 51 -4.86 -0.21 -20.13
N ARG A 52 -6.07 -0.67 -20.48
CA ARG A 52 -7.27 -0.48 -19.67
C ARG A 52 -7.45 -1.50 -18.52
N GLY A 53 -6.50 -2.39 -18.32
CA GLY A 53 -6.59 -3.38 -17.25
C GLY A 53 -6.31 -2.82 -15.85
N PHE A 54 -5.71 -1.64 -15.77
CA PHE A 54 -5.31 -1.03 -14.50
C PHE A 54 -6.13 0.22 -14.19
N TYR A 55 -6.69 0.25 -12.99
CA TYR A 55 -7.48 1.36 -12.45
C TYR A 55 -6.68 2.05 -11.33
N CYS A 56 -6.27 3.29 -11.57
CA CYS A 56 -5.61 4.09 -10.54
C CYS A 56 -6.65 4.89 -9.76
N VAL A 57 -6.57 4.86 -8.44
CA VAL A 57 -7.53 5.51 -7.52
C VAL A 57 -6.78 6.49 -6.63
N ASN A 58 -7.13 7.78 -6.70
CA ASN A 58 -6.53 8.80 -5.83
C ASN A 58 -7.25 8.85 -4.48
N ALA A 59 -6.99 7.87 -3.65
CA ALA A 59 -7.52 7.77 -2.29
C ALA A 59 -6.61 6.92 -1.41
N ALA A 60 -6.67 7.14 -0.10
CA ALA A 60 -6.19 6.19 0.89
C ALA A 60 -7.24 5.10 1.12
N LEU A 61 -6.81 3.91 1.50
CA LEU A 61 -7.73 2.91 2.01
C LEU A 61 -7.90 3.11 3.52
N HIS A 62 -9.13 3.23 3.98
CA HIS A 62 -9.45 3.32 5.40
C HIS A 62 -10.83 2.70 5.68
N PRO A 63 -10.98 1.89 6.75
CA PRO A 63 -12.21 1.13 6.96
C PRO A 63 -13.44 2.00 7.20
N THR A 64 -13.30 3.19 7.79
CA THR A 64 -14.42 3.99 8.27
C THR A 64 -14.38 5.47 7.86
N LEU A 65 -13.21 6.05 7.68
CA LEU A 65 -13.08 7.47 7.33
C LEU A 65 -13.39 7.72 5.85
N LYS A 66 -13.95 8.88 5.55
CA LYS A 66 -14.14 9.38 4.18
C LYS A 66 -13.03 10.33 3.73
N GLN A 67 -12.32 10.88 4.68
CA GLN A 67 -11.15 11.74 4.49
C GLN A 67 -10.20 11.54 5.66
N ALA A 68 -8.90 11.65 5.40
CA ALA A 68 -7.86 11.61 6.41
C ALA A 68 -6.83 12.70 6.19
N GLU A 69 -6.19 13.16 7.27
CA GLU A 69 -4.98 13.98 7.18
C GLU A 69 -3.77 13.06 7.03
N LEU A 70 -2.97 13.33 6.01
CA LEU A 70 -1.72 12.65 5.73
C LEU A 70 -0.57 13.66 5.74
N GLU A 71 0.56 13.31 6.32
CA GLU A 71 1.78 14.11 6.28
C GLU A 71 2.82 13.41 5.40
N TYR A 72 3.38 14.12 4.42
CA TYR A 72 4.37 13.59 3.51
C TYR A 72 5.54 14.55 3.27
N VAL A 73 6.65 14.07 2.76
CA VAL A 73 7.80 14.88 2.37
C VAL A 73 7.61 15.32 0.91
N ALA A 74 7.29 16.59 0.71
CA ALA A 74 7.00 17.12 -0.62
C ALA A 74 8.25 17.50 -1.42
N ASP A 75 9.34 17.87 -0.74
CA ASP A 75 10.61 18.24 -1.36
C ASP A 75 11.74 17.38 -0.79
N ILE A 76 12.31 16.55 -1.64
CA ILE A 76 13.40 15.63 -1.29
C ILE A 76 14.77 16.16 -1.70
N THR A 77 14.89 17.45 -2.09
CA THR A 77 16.16 18.04 -2.49
C THR A 77 17.20 17.93 -1.36
N GLY A 78 18.28 17.19 -1.64
CA GLY A 78 19.33 16.93 -0.66
C GLY A 78 19.00 15.87 0.39
N LEU A 79 17.85 15.23 0.31
CA LEU A 79 17.45 14.09 1.15
C LEU A 79 17.76 12.75 0.45
N PRO A 80 17.81 11.63 1.18
CA PRO A 80 17.87 10.31 0.56
C PRO A 80 16.72 10.07 -0.40
N GLU A 81 16.94 9.37 -1.51
CA GLU A 81 15.95 9.13 -2.55
C GLU A 81 14.68 8.45 -2.02
N TRP A 82 14.84 7.51 -1.07
CA TRP A 82 13.71 6.82 -0.45
C TRP A 82 12.75 7.75 0.33
N SER A 83 13.19 8.98 0.67
CA SER A 83 12.34 9.97 1.36
C SER A 83 11.10 10.37 0.57
N CYS A 84 11.07 10.16 -0.76
CA CYS A 84 9.91 10.44 -1.59
C CYS A 84 8.73 9.49 -1.31
N ALA A 85 9.01 8.31 -0.75
CA ALA A 85 8.00 7.33 -0.40
C ALA A 85 7.26 7.64 0.91
N ILE A 86 7.79 8.56 1.73
CA ILE A 86 7.21 8.86 3.04
C ILE A 86 5.87 9.58 2.90
N GLY A 87 4.81 8.91 3.35
CA GLY A 87 3.49 9.49 3.41
C GLY A 87 2.63 8.74 4.43
N SER A 88 2.55 9.20 5.68
CA SER A 88 1.90 8.45 6.75
C SER A 88 0.84 9.25 7.49
N MET A 89 -0.22 8.56 7.91
CA MET A 89 -1.20 9.03 8.89
C MET A 89 -0.75 8.75 10.34
N VAL A 90 0.31 7.96 10.52
CA VAL A 90 0.76 7.46 11.83
C VAL A 90 1.92 8.31 12.38
N PRO A 91 1.75 9.04 13.49
CA PRO A 91 2.79 9.95 14.01
C PRO A 91 4.11 9.26 14.43
N SER A 92 4.06 8.00 14.86
CA SER A 92 5.25 7.23 15.22
C SER A 92 6.10 6.87 14.00
N VAL A 93 5.48 6.53 12.89
CA VAL A 93 6.13 6.24 11.61
C VAL A 93 6.83 7.49 11.08
N LYS A 94 6.13 8.62 11.06
CA LYS A 94 6.73 9.92 10.72
C LYS A 94 7.98 10.22 11.57
N ARG A 95 7.93 9.98 12.87
CA ARG A 95 9.09 10.21 13.76
C ARG A 95 10.25 9.29 13.40
N LYS A 96 9.98 8.02 13.14
CA LYS A 96 10.99 7.05 12.71
C LYS A 96 11.71 7.52 11.43
N HIS A 97 10.97 7.91 10.40
CA HIS A 97 11.53 8.43 9.16
C HIS A 97 12.37 9.70 9.37
N LEU A 98 11.88 10.63 10.18
CA LEU A 98 12.63 11.84 10.54
C LEU A 98 13.99 11.50 11.17
N ASP A 99 14.02 10.53 12.10
CA ASP A 99 15.24 10.10 12.75
C ASP A 99 16.19 9.39 11.77
N MET A 100 15.66 8.58 10.84
CA MET A 100 16.43 7.91 9.79
C MET A 100 17.08 8.92 8.83
N ILE A 101 16.32 9.89 8.31
CA ILE A 101 16.84 10.95 7.42
C ILE A 101 17.94 11.74 8.13
N LYS A 102 17.70 12.10 9.39
CA LYS A 102 18.66 12.84 10.20
C LYS A 102 19.95 12.07 10.44
N ALA A 103 19.86 10.75 10.66
CA ALA A 103 21.01 9.88 10.83
C ALA A 103 21.81 9.72 9.53
N GLU A 104 21.14 9.65 8.38
CA GLU A 104 21.78 9.40 7.09
C GLU A 104 22.44 10.63 6.48
N CYS A 105 21.74 11.79 6.48
CA CYS A 105 22.24 13.00 5.80
C CYS A 105 22.33 14.24 6.69
N GLY A 106 21.98 14.16 7.98
CA GLY A 106 22.04 15.29 8.92
C GLY A 106 20.95 16.34 8.71
N GLN A 107 20.05 16.16 7.75
CA GLN A 107 18.99 17.10 7.41
C GLN A 107 17.68 16.78 8.12
N THR A 108 16.79 17.78 8.20
CA THR A 108 15.45 17.60 8.75
C THR A 108 14.45 17.90 7.63
N PRO A 109 13.69 16.91 7.14
CA PRO A 109 12.71 17.12 6.09
C PRO A 109 11.56 18.02 6.57
N GLN A 110 10.96 18.74 5.63
CA GLN A 110 9.70 19.44 5.86
C GLN A 110 8.54 18.52 5.48
N PHE A 111 7.69 18.22 6.46
CA PHE A 111 6.45 17.52 6.21
C PHE A 111 5.33 18.50 5.85
N VAL A 112 4.60 18.16 4.82
CA VAL A 112 3.41 18.90 4.37
C VAL A 112 2.18 18.08 4.73
N LYS A 113 1.18 18.72 5.30
CA LYS A 113 -0.14 18.13 5.58
C LYS A 113 -1.05 18.31 4.39
N ILE A 114 -1.73 17.22 4.02
CA ILE A 114 -2.82 17.24 3.05
C ILE A 114 -4.02 16.47 3.58
N THR A 115 -5.20 16.86 3.15
CA THR A 115 -6.41 16.06 3.35
C THR A 115 -6.64 15.24 2.09
N VAL A 116 -6.73 13.93 2.25
CA VAL A 116 -6.93 13.00 1.14
C VAL A 116 -8.29 12.28 1.28
N PRO A 117 -8.96 11.94 0.17
CA PRO A 117 -10.13 11.09 0.21
C PRO A 117 -9.76 9.70 0.70
N CYS A 118 -10.70 9.03 1.38
CA CYS A 118 -10.57 7.65 1.80
C CYS A 118 -11.71 6.81 1.21
N VAL A 119 -11.40 5.57 0.87
CA VAL A 119 -12.35 4.55 0.46
C VAL A 119 -12.18 3.31 1.33
N SER A 120 -13.26 2.60 1.63
CA SER A 120 -13.22 1.30 2.29
C SER A 120 -13.08 0.17 1.25
N PHE A 121 -12.73 -1.04 1.69
CA PHE A 121 -12.78 -2.21 0.79
C PHE A 121 -14.19 -2.46 0.26
N GLU A 122 -15.23 -2.30 1.09
CA GLU A 122 -16.61 -2.47 0.65
C GLU A 122 -16.95 -1.53 -0.52
N GLU A 123 -16.58 -0.26 -0.42
CA GLU A 123 -16.78 0.72 -1.50
C GLU A 123 -15.94 0.38 -2.73
N LEU A 124 -14.65 0.10 -2.55
CA LEU A 124 -13.73 -0.21 -3.64
C LEU A 124 -14.20 -1.44 -4.43
N LEU A 125 -14.50 -2.54 -3.73
CA LEU A 125 -14.91 -3.79 -4.36
C LEU A 125 -16.27 -3.66 -5.06
N ARG A 126 -17.22 -2.91 -4.48
CA ARG A 126 -18.51 -2.61 -5.08
C ARG A 126 -18.40 -1.71 -6.30
N ASP A 127 -17.66 -0.61 -6.21
CA ASP A 127 -17.62 0.42 -7.25
C ASP A 127 -16.92 -0.09 -8.52
N TYR A 128 -16.02 -1.07 -8.36
CA TYR A 128 -15.36 -1.76 -9.47
C TYR A 128 -15.98 -3.13 -9.80
N ASP A 129 -17.10 -3.51 -9.17
CA ASP A 129 -17.76 -4.80 -9.36
C ASP A 129 -16.77 -5.98 -9.32
N VAL A 130 -15.94 -6.00 -8.27
CA VAL A 130 -14.90 -7.00 -8.10
C VAL A 130 -15.49 -8.31 -7.61
N GLU A 131 -15.26 -9.39 -8.34
CA GLU A 131 -15.70 -10.75 -8.01
C GLU A 131 -14.59 -11.63 -7.46
N ARG A 132 -13.34 -11.34 -7.87
CA ARG A 132 -12.15 -12.08 -7.44
C ARG A 132 -10.92 -11.18 -7.46
N VAL A 133 -10.07 -11.37 -6.45
CA VAL A 133 -8.75 -10.76 -6.30
C VAL A 133 -7.72 -11.88 -6.21
N ASP A 134 -6.69 -11.88 -7.04
CA ASP A 134 -5.65 -12.90 -7.01
C ASP A 134 -4.50 -12.53 -6.06
N GLU A 135 -4.11 -11.26 -6.01
CA GLU A 135 -3.07 -10.77 -5.09
C GLU A 135 -3.54 -9.49 -4.37
N LEU A 136 -3.23 -9.38 -3.08
CA LEU A 136 -3.41 -8.18 -2.27
C LEU A 136 -2.04 -7.71 -1.79
N HIS A 137 -1.67 -6.47 -2.13
CA HIS A 137 -0.45 -5.83 -1.66
C HIS A 137 -0.80 -4.60 -0.84
N ILE A 138 -0.21 -4.48 0.36
CA ILE A 138 -0.43 -3.36 1.28
C ILE A 138 0.93 -2.81 1.68
N ASP A 139 1.11 -1.52 1.46
CA ASP A 139 2.24 -0.71 1.90
C ASP A 139 1.67 0.67 2.27
N ALA A 140 1.18 0.78 3.49
CA ALA A 140 0.40 1.92 3.96
C ALA A 140 1.05 2.65 5.13
N GLU A 141 2.38 2.54 5.24
CA GLU A 141 3.18 3.33 6.17
C GLU A 141 2.64 3.30 7.61
N GLY A 142 2.37 2.06 8.10
CA GLY A 142 1.95 1.77 9.46
C GLY A 142 0.43 1.57 9.65
N MET A 143 -0.36 1.67 8.58
CA MET A 143 -1.78 1.30 8.57
C MET A 143 -2.03 -0.14 8.09
N ASP A 144 -0.97 -0.87 7.77
CA ASP A 144 -0.99 -2.15 7.09
C ASP A 144 -1.85 -3.19 7.81
N TYR A 145 -1.69 -3.31 9.13
CA TYR A 145 -2.51 -4.25 9.91
C TYR A 145 -3.99 -3.84 9.94
N GLU A 146 -4.30 -2.56 10.15
CA GLU A 146 -5.69 -2.10 10.17
C GLU A 146 -6.38 -2.34 8.83
N ILE A 147 -5.67 -2.09 7.73
CA ILE A 147 -6.15 -2.37 6.38
C ILE A 147 -6.33 -3.87 6.18
N LEU A 148 -5.33 -4.68 6.50
CA LEU A 148 -5.38 -6.14 6.37
C LEU A 148 -6.55 -6.75 7.16
N ALA A 149 -6.74 -6.33 8.41
CA ALA A 149 -7.80 -6.83 9.29
C ALA A 149 -9.22 -6.50 8.79
N ASN A 150 -9.35 -5.49 7.92
CA ASN A 150 -10.62 -5.10 7.33
C ASN A 150 -10.83 -5.64 5.89
N PHE A 151 -9.88 -6.43 5.37
CA PHE A 151 -10.11 -7.12 4.11
C PHE A 151 -11.13 -8.26 4.29
N PRO A 152 -12.14 -8.41 3.43
CA PRO A 152 -13.22 -9.37 3.61
C PRO A 152 -12.78 -10.80 3.21
N PHE A 153 -11.88 -11.42 3.96
CA PHE A 153 -11.33 -12.77 3.71
C PHE A 153 -12.38 -13.88 3.65
N ASP A 154 -13.54 -13.70 4.27
CA ASP A 154 -14.66 -14.65 4.20
C ASP A 154 -15.29 -14.72 2.79
N HIS A 155 -15.11 -13.69 1.98
CA HIS A 155 -15.67 -13.59 0.63
C HIS A 155 -14.60 -13.62 -0.46
N PHE A 156 -13.42 -13.13 -0.16
CA PHE A 156 -12.29 -13.03 -1.08
C PHE A 156 -11.08 -13.75 -0.48
N GLN A 157 -10.51 -14.68 -1.22
CA GLN A 157 -9.29 -15.37 -0.82
C GLN A 157 -8.20 -15.15 -1.86
N PRO A 158 -7.46 -14.01 -1.81
CA PRO A 158 -6.31 -13.81 -2.66
C PRO A 158 -5.33 -14.99 -2.52
N ARG A 159 -4.78 -15.46 -3.63
CA ARG A 159 -3.77 -16.52 -3.56
C ARG A 159 -2.50 -16.05 -2.87
N LYS A 160 -2.26 -14.74 -2.89
CA LYS A 160 -1.10 -14.11 -2.30
C LYS A 160 -1.48 -12.79 -1.62
N VAL A 161 -0.98 -12.60 -0.41
CA VAL A 161 -1.06 -11.35 0.34
C VAL A 161 0.36 -10.92 0.69
N VAL A 162 0.68 -9.65 0.42
CA VAL A 162 1.97 -9.03 0.79
C VAL A 162 1.67 -7.79 1.60
N PHE A 163 2.33 -7.60 2.73
CA PHE A 163 2.20 -6.37 3.52
C PHE A 163 3.48 -6.05 4.26
N GLU A 164 3.73 -4.74 4.43
CA GLU A 164 4.87 -4.26 5.19
C GLU A 164 4.66 -4.47 6.69
N PHE A 165 5.68 -4.96 7.40
CA PHE A 165 5.63 -5.13 8.85
C PHE A 165 6.59 -4.19 9.60
N ASP A 166 7.47 -3.48 8.93
CA ASP A 166 8.53 -2.72 9.58
C ASP A 166 8.01 -1.56 10.44
N HIS A 167 6.83 -1.06 10.11
CA HIS A 167 6.14 -0.01 10.85
C HIS A 167 5.11 -0.52 11.87
N LEU A 168 4.82 -1.82 11.88
CA LEU A 168 3.86 -2.44 12.78
C LEU A 168 4.46 -2.69 14.17
N GLN A 169 3.64 -2.51 15.19
CA GLN A 169 4.00 -2.93 16.55
C GLN A 169 3.95 -4.46 16.68
N MET A 170 4.67 -5.01 17.66
CA MET A 170 4.74 -6.47 17.86
C MET A 170 3.36 -7.12 18.02
N ALA A 171 2.42 -6.46 18.70
CA ALA A 171 1.06 -6.97 18.83
C ALA A 171 0.36 -7.07 17.48
N GLU A 172 0.42 -6.01 16.66
CA GLU A 172 -0.17 -5.95 15.32
C GLU A 172 0.43 -7.01 14.38
N ARG A 173 1.77 -7.21 14.45
CA ARG A 173 2.44 -8.30 13.67
C ARG A 173 1.89 -9.67 14.06
N HIS A 174 1.76 -9.95 15.35
CA HIS A 174 1.22 -11.23 15.83
C HIS A 174 -0.24 -11.43 15.40
N GLU A 175 -1.05 -10.39 15.47
CA GLU A 175 -2.45 -10.44 15.06
C GLU A 175 -2.59 -10.62 13.55
N ALA A 176 -1.78 -9.94 12.74
CA ALA A 176 -1.72 -10.12 11.28
C ALA A 176 -1.35 -11.56 10.89
N ILE A 177 -0.31 -12.11 11.55
CA ILE A 177 0.10 -13.50 11.34
C ILE A 177 -1.01 -14.46 11.73
N ALA A 178 -1.63 -14.28 12.91
CA ALA A 178 -2.70 -15.14 13.37
C ALA A 178 -3.93 -15.10 12.46
N LEU A 179 -4.28 -13.91 11.94
CA LEU A 179 -5.35 -13.72 10.97
C LEU A 179 -5.11 -14.55 9.71
N LEU A 180 -3.95 -14.39 9.08
CA LEU A 180 -3.64 -15.05 7.81
C LEU A 180 -3.47 -16.57 7.98
N LEU A 181 -2.83 -17.03 9.06
CA LEU A 181 -2.77 -18.47 9.38
C LEU A 181 -4.18 -19.03 9.61
N GLY A 182 -5.08 -18.29 10.26
CA GLY A 182 -6.47 -18.67 10.46
C GLY A 182 -7.26 -18.85 9.16
N HIS A 183 -6.89 -18.12 8.11
CA HIS A 183 -7.45 -18.26 6.76
C HIS A 183 -6.69 -19.27 5.86
N GLY A 184 -5.73 -20.01 6.42
CA GLY A 184 -5.04 -21.09 5.73
C GLY A 184 -3.81 -20.67 4.92
N TYR A 185 -3.33 -19.45 5.08
CA TYR A 185 -2.11 -19.01 4.41
C TYR A 185 -0.86 -19.57 5.07
N ARG A 186 0.16 -19.84 4.25
CA ARG A 186 1.54 -20.03 4.71
C ARG A 186 2.31 -18.72 4.55
N MET A 187 3.10 -18.40 5.56
CA MET A 187 3.79 -17.12 5.62
C MET A 187 5.30 -17.27 5.59
N ARG A 188 5.96 -16.30 4.98
CA ARG A 188 7.41 -16.08 5.05
C ARG A 188 7.74 -14.59 5.11
N GLU A 189 8.89 -14.27 5.67
CA GLU A 189 9.44 -12.92 5.64
C GLU A 189 10.28 -12.71 4.38
N ASP A 190 10.23 -11.50 3.84
CA ASP A 190 11.06 -11.05 2.72
C ASP A 190 11.42 -9.57 2.92
N ASN A 191 12.61 -9.31 3.45
CA ASN A 191 13.07 -8.00 3.91
C ASN A 191 12.15 -7.40 5.00
N ILE A 192 11.37 -6.38 4.63
CA ILE A 192 10.43 -5.67 5.50
C ILE A 192 8.98 -6.12 5.29
N ASP A 193 8.75 -7.09 4.37
CA ASP A 193 7.44 -7.60 4.02
C ASP A 193 7.19 -8.97 4.62
N TYR A 194 5.94 -9.25 4.96
CA TYR A 194 5.39 -10.60 5.03
C TYR A 194 4.75 -10.97 3.70
N ILE A 195 5.04 -12.20 3.24
CA ILE A 195 4.38 -12.81 2.09
C ILE A 195 3.60 -14.01 2.59
N ALA A 196 2.29 -13.99 2.37
CA ALA A 196 1.37 -15.06 2.70
C ALA A 196 0.80 -15.65 1.41
N GLU A 197 0.84 -16.98 1.27
CA GLU A 197 0.40 -17.68 0.06
C GLU A 197 -0.52 -18.85 0.44
N LEU A 198 -1.61 -19.02 -0.33
CA LEU A 198 -2.44 -20.23 -0.29
C LEU A 198 -1.82 -21.32 -1.18
N GLU A 199 -1.92 -22.57 -0.72
CA GLU A 199 -1.51 -23.74 -1.52
C GLU A 199 -2.51 -24.12 -2.61
#